data_2b09deb3c918c3d57d6a9804d6515d47
#
_entry.id   2b09deb3c918c3d57d6a9804d6515d47
#
_cell.length_a   1.000
_cell.length_b   1.000
_cell.length_c   1.000
_cell.angle_alpha   90.00
_cell.angle_beta   90.00
_cell.angle_gamma   90.00
#
_symmetry.space_group_name_H-M   'P 1'
#
loop_
_entity.id
_entity.type
_entity.pdbx_description
1 polymer ?
#
loop_
_entity_poly.entity_id
_entity_poly.type
_entity_poly.pdbx_seq_one_letter_code
_entity_poly.pdbx_strand_id
1 'polypeptide(L)'
;MFVPVRTGIAAHEPRPASRSPGSPERPASSPSYRGTVTSTTGTPPDPLAPARLGPVQLRNRVVKAATYEGLGHHGRVTRDLVDFHVGYAKGGVGMTTVAYCAVAKEGRTDRHQIYWTDEALPGLRVLTDAVHAEGAAISAQIGHGGPVANPKGNGLPALAPSRYFHKTTLSFAQKIDHAGIERVKRAHAGAALRAIECGFDAIEVHLGHNYLISSFLSPKLNHRTDEYGGSLENRARLARDTMRAVRDAVGDRIAVIVKMNMDDGVPGGFWLDEAIPVTRWLEADGTCDALEMTAGSSLLNPMYLFKGDAPVREFAAVLPQPLKLAVRAVGKHFIREYPYRDAFLLEDARQIRAAVKLPMVLLGGITGRASMEVAMREGFQYVAMGRALLREPDLVNRIAAEPETPSLCVHCNKCMPTNFTGTRCVLVDRTTTRGAQWGQPAGYVD
;
A
#
# COMPACT_ATOMS: atom_id res chain seq x y z
N MET A 1 42.50 28.06 -46.89
CA MET A 1 42.64 28.93 -45.71
C MET A 1 41.46 28.59 -44.78
N PHE A 2 41.69 27.67 -43.87
CA PHE A 2 40.63 27.17 -42.94
C PHE A 2 40.81 27.90 -41.60
N VAL A 3 39.73 28.50 -41.10
CA VAL A 3 39.68 29.12 -39.79
C VAL A 3 38.90 28.14 -38.87
N PRO A 4 39.42 27.74 -37.69
CA PRO A 4 38.71 26.87 -36.80
C PRO A 4 37.77 27.67 -35.89
N VAL A 5 36.51 27.22 -35.81
CA VAL A 5 35.50 27.69 -34.86
C VAL A 5 35.75 27.04 -33.50
N ARG A 6 36.03 27.84 -32.47
CA ARG A 6 36.10 27.41 -31.07
C ARG A 6 34.67 27.31 -30.51
N THR A 7 34.26 26.12 -30.13
CA THR A 7 33.06 25.88 -29.31
C THR A 7 33.44 26.00 -27.82
N GLY A 8 33.03 27.11 -27.20
CA GLY A 8 33.10 27.30 -25.76
C GLY A 8 31.90 26.62 -25.11
N ILE A 9 32.14 25.55 -24.37
CA ILE A 9 31.14 24.97 -23.46
C ILE A 9 31.24 25.72 -22.14
N ALA A 10 30.24 26.56 -21.84
CA ALA A 10 30.12 27.23 -20.56
C ALA A 10 29.59 26.20 -19.52
N ALA A 11 30.38 25.98 -18.48
CA ALA A 11 29.97 25.19 -17.32
C ALA A 11 28.82 25.90 -16.62
N HIS A 12 27.70 25.20 -16.48
CA HIS A 12 26.54 25.66 -15.72
C HIS A 12 26.81 25.41 -14.24
N GLU A 13 27.04 26.48 -13.46
CA GLU A 13 27.01 26.43 -12.00
C GLU A 13 25.59 26.08 -11.52
N PRO A 14 25.43 25.18 -10.52
CA PRO A 14 24.11 24.88 -9.96
C PRO A 14 23.61 26.09 -9.16
N ARG A 15 22.44 26.58 -9.52
CA ARG A 15 21.71 27.59 -8.73
C ARG A 15 21.40 27.03 -7.33
N PRO A 16 21.47 27.85 -6.25
CA PRO A 16 21.08 27.42 -4.92
C PRO A 16 19.59 27.03 -4.91
N ALA A 17 19.29 25.88 -4.30
CA ALA A 17 17.95 25.34 -4.18
C ALA A 17 17.02 26.33 -3.47
N SER A 18 16.06 26.88 -4.20
CA SER A 18 14.95 27.65 -3.62
C SER A 18 14.14 26.70 -2.72
N ARG A 19 13.93 27.11 -1.46
CA ARG A 19 13.06 26.39 -0.52
C ARG A 19 11.67 26.23 -1.14
N SER A 20 11.25 24.98 -1.37
CA SER A 20 9.92 24.66 -1.83
C SER A 20 8.91 24.99 -0.74
N PRO A 21 7.82 25.73 -1.02
CA PRO A 21 6.76 25.94 -0.05
C PRO A 21 5.95 24.66 0.08
N GLY A 22 5.92 24.05 1.28
CA GLY A 22 4.81 23.19 1.64
C GLY A 22 5.03 21.76 2.01
N SER A 23 6.11 21.39 2.70
CA SER A 23 6.04 20.23 3.58
C SER A 23 5.16 20.58 4.78
N PRO A 24 4.21 19.71 5.21
CA PRO A 24 3.49 19.96 6.45
C PRO A 24 4.51 20.06 7.59
N GLU A 25 4.48 21.18 8.32
CA GLU A 25 5.35 21.35 9.48
C GLU A 25 5.03 20.27 10.52
N ARG A 26 6.05 19.53 10.93
CA ARG A 26 5.96 18.64 12.10
C ARG A 26 5.66 19.52 13.32
N PRO A 27 4.82 19.07 14.26
CA PRO A 27 4.64 19.79 15.52
C PRO A 27 6.03 19.97 16.20
N ALA A 28 6.29 21.19 16.68
CA ALA A 28 7.59 21.63 17.19
C ALA A 28 8.10 20.93 18.47
N SER A 29 7.46 19.87 18.93
CA SER A 29 7.75 19.18 20.21
C SER A 29 7.93 17.67 20.10
N SER A 30 8.32 17.12 18.94
CA SER A 30 8.68 15.71 18.86
C SER A 30 10.11 15.54 19.40
N PRO A 31 10.35 14.83 20.52
CA PRO A 31 11.69 14.51 20.95
C PRO A 31 12.35 13.68 19.87
N SER A 32 13.54 14.09 19.40
CA SER A 32 14.36 13.28 18.51
C SER A 32 14.72 11.99 19.26
N TYR A 33 14.08 10.88 18.93
CA TYR A 33 14.42 9.58 19.46
C TYR A 33 15.79 9.19 18.91
N ARG A 34 16.86 9.44 19.67
CA ARG A 34 18.21 8.95 19.40
C ARG A 34 18.32 7.50 19.90
N GLY A 35 17.60 6.59 19.28
CA GLY A 35 17.85 5.17 19.42
C GLY A 35 19.16 4.84 18.69
N THR A 36 20.17 4.35 19.40
CA THR A 36 21.32 3.71 18.78
C THR A 36 20.81 2.49 18.02
N VAL A 37 20.93 2.51 16.70
CA VAL A 37 20.75 1.32 15.87
C VAL A 37 21.79 0.31 16.34
N THR A 38 21.37 -0.76 17.02
CA THR A 38 22.24 -1.89 17.29
C THR A 38 22.57 -2.52 15.94
N SER A 39 23.76 -2.20 15.44
CA SER A 39 24.35 -2.89 14.29
C SER A 39 24.30 -4.38 14.60
N THR A 40 23.54 -5.15 13.83
CA THR A 40 23.64 -6.60 13.84
C THR A 40 25.06 -6.92 13.37
N THR A 41 25.85 -7.60 14.19
CA THR A 41 27.27 -7.92 13.94
C THR A 41 27.49 -8.97 12.84
N GLY A 42 26.51 -9.20 11.99
CA GLY A 42 26.55 -10.13 10.85
C GLY A 42 26.46 -9.44 9.50
N THR A 43 26.96 -10.11 8.45
CA THR A 43 26.75 -9.67 7.06
C THR A 43 25.26 -9.56 6.78
N PRO A 44 24.77 -8.42 6.23
CA PRO A 44 23.36 -8.26 5.85
C PRO A 44 22.94 -9.37 4.88
N PRO A 45 21.73 -9.91 5.00
CA PRO A 45 21.28 -10.96 4.10
C PRO A 45 21.17 -10.45 2.66
N ASP A 46 21.41 -11.32 1.68
CA ASP A 46 21.13 -11.00 0.29
C ASP A 46 19.59 -10.82 0.09
N PRO A 47 19.12 -9.72 -0.49
CA PRO A 47 17.68 -9.51 -0.76
C PRO A 47 17.07 -10.58 -1.69
N LEU A 48 17.90 -11.27 -2.49
CA LEU A 48 17.47 -12.34 -3.39
C LEU A 48 17.61 -13.74 -2.75
N ALA A 49 18.16 -13.86 -1.55
CA ALA A 49 18.22 -15.13 -0.84
C ALA A 49 16.85 -15.53 -0.26
N PRO A 50 16.55 -16.83 -0.17
CA PRO A 50 15.34 -17.33 0.49
C PRO A 50 15.18 -16.80 1.91
N ALA A 51 13.92 -16.63 2.33
CA ALA A 51 13.58 -16.16 3.67
C ALA A 51 12.28 -16.77 4.18
N ARG A 52 12.11 -16.80 5.51
CA ARG A 52 10.90 -17.30 6.14
C ARG A 52 10.09 -16.17 6.75
N LEU A 53 8.80 -16.05 6.36
CA LEU A 53 7.84 -15.10 6.88
C LEU A 53 6.72 -15.86 7.62
N GLY A 54 6.73 -15.83 8.94
CA GLY A 54 5.84 -16.68 9.73
C GLY A 54 5.97 -18.16 9.31
N PRO A 55 4.89 -18.84 8.92
CA PRO A 55 4.93 -20.22 8.43
C PRO A 55 5.44 -20.35 6.98
N VAL A 56 5.56 -19.25 6.22
CA VAL A 56 5.76 -19.26 4.77
C VAL A 56 7.24 -19.20 4.40
N GLN A 57 7.67 -20.11 3.50
CA GLN A 57 8.99 -20.05 2.89
C GLN A 57 8.91 -19.25 1.58
N LEU A 58 9.63 -18.13 1.51
CA LEU A 58 9.75 -17.30 0.32
C LEU A 58 11.03 -17.62 -0.43
N ARG A 59 10.99 -17.64 -1.77
CA ARG A 59 12.18 -17.87 -2.63
C ARG A 59 13.17 -16.70 -2.58
N ASN A 60 12.72 -15.49 -2.21
CA ASN A 60 13.56 -14.32 -1.92
C ASN A 60 12.77 -13.31 -1.03
N ARG A 61 13.40 -12.19 -0.70
CA ARG A 61 12.90 -11.17 0.23
C ARG A 61 12.13 -10.04 -0.45
N VAL A 62 11.81 -10.16 -1.74
CA VAL A 62 11.15 -9.13 -2.53
C VAL A 62 9.66 -9.39 -2.62
N VAL A 63 8.86 -8.44 -2.16
CA VAL A 63 7.40 -8.48 -2.20
C VAL A 63 6.90 -7.49 -3.25
N LYS A 64 5.98 -7.91 -4.12
CA LYS A 64 5.20 -6.97 -4.92
C LYS A 64 4.17 -6.32 -4.00
N ALA A 65 4.37 -5.03 -3.70
CA ALA A 65 3.52 -4.28 -2.79
C ALA A 65 2.06 -4.28 -3.24
N ALA A 66 1.15 -4.27 -2.28
CA ALA A 66 -0.27 -4.03 -2.52
C ALA A 66 -0.48 -2.74 -3.32
N THR A 67 -1.13 -2.82 -4.45
CA THR A 67 -1.55 -1.67 -5.28
C THR A 67 -2.90 -2.00 -5.85
N TYR A 68 -3.93 -1.22 -5.53
CA TYR A 68 -5.28 -1.53 -6.04
C TYR A 68 -5.24 -1.76 -7.56
N GLU A 69 -5.53 -2.97 -7.98
CA GLU A 69 -5.37 -3.39 -9.38
C GLU A 69 -6.48 -2.82 -10.28
N GLY A 70 -7.70 -2.66 -9.75
CA GLY A 70 -8.85 -2.22 -10.53
C GLY A 70 -9.22 -3.21 -11.66
N LEU A 71 -8.89 -4.49 -11.48
CA LEU A 71 -9.09 -5.57 -12.47
C LEU A 71 -10.14 -6.60 -12.03
N GLY A 72 -10.74 -6.46 -10.86
CA GLY A 72 -11.90 -7.26 -10.45
C GLY A 72 -13.16 -6.89 -11.25
N HIS A 73 -14.16 -7.76 -11.28
CA HIS A 73 -15.45 -7.48 -11.89
C HIS A 73 -16.60 -7.94 -10.98
N HIS A 74 -17.42 -6.99 -10.55
CA HIS A 74 -18.54 -7.25 -9.62
C HIS A 74 -18.14 -8.08 -8.38
N GLY A 75 -16.96 -7.82 -7.82
CA GLY A 75 -16.44 -8.51 -6.65
C GLY A 75 -15.76 -9.85 -6.92
N ARG A 76 -15.56 -10.22 -8.20
CA ARG A 76 -14.96 -11.50 -8.61
C ARG A 76 -13.61 -11.30 -9.28
N VAL A 77 -12.80 -12.34 -9.28
CA VAL A 77 -11.53 -12.42 -9.99
C VAL A 77 -11.77 -12.53 -11.49
N THR A 78 -10.98 -11.80 -12.27
CA THR A 78 -10.96 -11.88 -13.73
C THR A 78 -9.67 -12.52 -14.22
N ARG A 79 -9.63 -12.92 -15.48
CA ARG A 79 -8.42 -13.39 -16.15
C ARG A 79 -7.30 -12.36 -16.09
N ASP A 80 -7.64 -11.09 -16.31
CA ASP A 80 -6.68 -9.99 -16.27
C ASP A 80 -6.03 -9.84 -14.90
N LEU A 81 -6.77 -10.08 -13.80
CA LEU A 81 -6.22 -10.06 -12.46
C LEU A 81 -5.29 -11.24 -12.20
N VAL A 82 -5.61 -12.43 -12.72
CA VAL A 82 -4.73 -13.61 -12.66
C VAL A 82 -3.44 -13.31 -13.42
N ASP A 83 -3.54 -12.88 -14.68
CA ASP A 83 -2.39 -12.59 -15.54
C ASP A 83 -1.51 -11.47 -14.94
N PHE A 84 -2.10 -10.48 -14.27
CA PHE A 84 -1.38 -9.43 -13.56
C PHE A 84 -0.47 -9.99 -12.47
N HIS A 85 -0.96 -10.86 -11.59
CA HIS A 85 -0.17 -11.43 -10.49
C HIS A 85 0.80 -12.52 -10.98
N VAL A 86 0.39 -13.33 -11.92
CA VAL A 86 1.27 -14.31 -12.59
C VAL A 86 2.46 -13.63 -13.28
N GLY A 87 2.25 -12.45 -13.88
CA GLY A 87 3.33 -11.66 -14.47
C GLY A 87 4.44 -11.31 -13.48
N TYR A 88 4.11 -10.94 -12.25
CA TYR A 88 5.11 -10.67 -11.20
C TYR A 88 5.73 -11.95 -10.65
N ALA A 89 4.96 -13.03 -10.51
CA ALA A 89 5.47 -14.31 -10.09
C ALA A 89 6.54 -14.82 -11.09
N LYS A 90 6.23 -14.81 -12.38
CA LYS A 90 7.21 -15.08 -13.47
C LYS A 90 8.39 -14.13 -13.42
N GLY A 91 8.16 -12.88 -13.07
CA GLY A 91 9.15 -11.82 -12.97
C GLY A 91 10.11 -11.92 -11.79
N GLY A 92 9.96 -12.93 -10.92
CA GLY A 92 10.93 -13.27 -9.91
C GLY A 92 10.62 -12.80 -8.49
N VAL A 93 9.50 -12.12 -8.21
CA VAL A 93 9.18 -11.73 -6.84
C VAL A 93 9.00 -12.93 -5.92
N GLY A 94 9.39 -12.82 -4.64
CA GLY A 94 9.17 -13.85 -3.63
C GLY A 94 7.70 -14.00 -3.26
N MET A 95 6.97 -12.89 -3.22
CA MET A 95 5.53 -12.86 -2.92
C MET A 95 4.85 -11.72 -3.69
N THR A 96 3.61 -11.94 -4.13
CA THR A 96 2.76 -10.87 -4.67
C THR A 96 1.55 -10.63 -3.78
N THR A 97 1.12 -9.37 -3.62
CA THR A 97 0.00 -9.00 -2.76
C THR A 97 -1.18 -8.49 -3.59
N VAL A 98 -2.31 -9.19 -3.50
CA VAL A 98 -3.59 -8.80 -4.12
C VAL A 98 -4.20 -7.66 -3.30
N ALA A 99 -4.57 -6.56 -3.91
CA ALA A 99 -4.99 -5.36 -3.18
C ALA A 99 -6.29 -4.74 -3.71
N TYR A 100 -7.12 -4.32 -2.81
CA TYR A 100 -7.33 -4.98 -1.54
C TYR A 100 -8.67 -5.70 -1.59
N CYS A 101 -8.76 -6.80 -0.90
CA CYS A 101 -10.00 -7.56 -0.80
C CYS A 101 -10.81 -7.02 0.37
N ALA A 102 -11.94 -6.37 0.08
CA ALA A 102 -12.76 -5.76 1.11
C ALA A 102 -13.38 -6.82 2.02
N VAL A 103 -13.33 -6.61 3.33
CA VAL A 103 -13.91 -7.54 4.32
C VAL A 103 -15.42 -7.44 4.41
N ALA A 104 -16.02 -6.35 3.91
CA ALA A 104 -17.45 -6.11 3.88
C ALA A 104 -17.86 -5.29 2.65
N LYS A 105 -19.09 -5.45 2.19
CA LYS A 105 -19.62 -4.78 1.00
C LYS A 105 -19.49 -3.25 1.09
N GLU A 106 -19.84 -2.66 2.22
CA GLU A 106 -19.77 -1.22 2.46
C GLU A 106 -18.32 -0.70 2.57
N GLY A 107 -17.36 -1.60 2.76
CA GLY A 107 -15.94 -1.26 2.84
C GLY A 107 -15.24 -1.14 1.48
N ARG A 108 -15.91 -1.39 0.37
CA ARG A 108 -15.30 -1.28 -0.96
C ARG A 108 -15.15 0.18 -1.39
N THR A 109 -14.02 0.50 -2.03
CA THR A 109 -13.78 1.80 -2.67
C THR A 109 -14.28 1.86 -4.10
N ASP A 110 -14.52 0.70 -4.71
CA ASP A 110 -15.11 0.54 -6.03
C ASP A 110 -16.11 -0.63 -6.07
N ARG A 111 -17.15 -0.53 -6.90
CA ARG A 111 -18.18 -1.58 -7.02
C ARG A 111 -17.65 -2.90 -7.56
N HIS A 112 -16.55 -2.87 -8.29
CA HIS A 112 -15.93 -4.04 -8.91
C HIS A 112 -14.88 -4.70 -8.00
N GLN A 113 -14.49 -4.03 -6.91
CA GLN A 113 -13.51 -4.52 -5.96
C GLN A 113 -13.93 -5.84 -5.34
N ILE A 114 -12.99 -6.78 -5.27
CA ILE A 114 -13.18 -8.09 -4.65
C ILE A 114 -13.58 -7.91 -3.19
N TYR A 115 -14.55 -8.69 -2.75
CA TYR A 115 -14.83 -8.90 -1.34
C TYR A 115 -15.24 -10.38 -1.12
N TRP A 116 -15.10 -10.85 0.10
CA TRP A 116 -15.14 -12.27 0.45
C TRP A 116 -16.55 -12.82 0.44
N THR A 117 -17.09 -13.14 -0.74
CA THR A 117 -18.35 -13.87 -0.94
C THR A 117 -18.08 -15.26 -1.50
N ASP A 118 -19.03 -16.15 -1.37
CA ASP A 118 -18.89 -17.53 -1.89
C ASP A 118 -18.64 -17.54 -3.40
N GLU A 119 -19.21 -16.59 -4.14
CA GLU A 119 -19.00 -16.44 -5.58
C GLU A 119 -17.60 -15.95 -5.96
N ALA A 120 -16.86 -15.36 -5.02
CA ALA A 120 -15.49 -14.91 -5.28
C ALA A 120 -14.45 -16.03 -5.06
N LEU A 121 -14.74 -17.00 -4.20
CA LEU A 121 -13.76 -18.01 -3.76
C LEU A 121 -13.20 -18.87 -4.90
N PRO A 122 -14.00 -19.38 -5.86
CA PRO A 122 -13.45 -20.18 -6.96
C PRO A 122 -12.40 -19.41 -7.77
N GLY A 123 -12.66 -18.14 -8.11
CA GLY A 123 -11.70 -17.31 -8.83
C GLY A 123 -10.44 -16.99 -8.01
N LEU A 124 -10.58 -16.83 -6.68
CA LEU A 124 -9.43 -16.62 -5.78
C LEU A 124 -8.54 -17.88 -5.72
N ARG A 125 -9.10 -19.09 -5.72
CA ARG A 125 -8.33 -20.34 -5.81
C ARG A 125 -7.57 -20.44 -7.13
N VAL A 126 -8.23 -20.15 -8.25
CA VAL A 126 -7.55 -20.11 -9.56
C VAL A 126 -6.37 -19.13 -9.56
N LEU A 127 -6.54 -17.96 -8.93
CA LEU A 127 -5.49 -16.97 -8.82
C LEU A 127 -4.31 -17.48 -7.98
N THR A 128 -4.56 -18.06 -6.80
CA THR A 128 -3.50 -18.58 -5.92
C THR A 128 -2.75 -19.72 -6.58
N ASP A 129 -3.47 -20.70 -7.16
CA ASP A 129 -2.88 -21.85 -7.87
C ASP A 129 -1.99 -21.39 -9.03
N ALA A 130 -2.44 -20.39 -9.81
CA ALA A 130 -1.67 -19.87 -10.95
C ALA A 130 -0.38 -19.14 -10.50
N VAL A 131 -0.39 -18.43 -9.38
CA VAL A 131 0.80 -17.79 -8.82
C VAL A 131 1.75 -18.82 -8.22
N HIS A 132 1.25 -19.84 -7.52
CA HIS A 132 2.04 -20.94 -6.98
C HIS A 132 2.74 -21.75 -8.08
N ALA A 133 2.07 -21.97 -9.22
CA ALA A 133 2.68 -22.66 -10.37
C ALA A 133 3.94 -21.95 -10.89
N GLU A 134 4.09 -20.65 -10.64
CA GLU A 134 5.29 -19.88 -10.96
C GLU A 134 6.29 -19.76 -9.78
N GLY A 135 6.07 -20.50 -8.69
CA GLY A 135 6.97 -20.60 -7.55
C GLY A 135 7.03 -19.35 -6.66
N ALA A 136 6.05 -18.47 -6.72
CA ALA A 136 5.91 -17.32 -5.82
C ALA A 136 4.81 -17.58 -4.79
N ALA A 137 4.97 -17.01 -3.59
CA ALA A 137 3.90 -16.92 -2.61
C ALA A 137 2.90 -15.80 -2.98
N ILE A 138 1.69 -15.88 -2.41
CA ILE A 138 0.64 -14.88 -2.63
C ILE A 138 0.01 -14.44 -1.32
N SER A 139 -0.15 -13.11 -1.14
CA SER A 139 -0.80 -12.48 -0.01
C SER A 139 -2.10 -11.80 -0.43
N ALA A 140 -3.13 -11.84 0.41
CA ALA A 140 -4.31 -11.01 0.27
C ALA A 140 -4.25 -9.81 1.22
N GLN A 141 -4.23 -8.58 0.68
CA GLN A 141 -4.47 -7.42 1.54
C GLN A 141 -5.96 -7.35 1.87
N ILE A 142 -6.29 -7.47 3.15
CA ILE A 142 -7.66 -7.40 3.67
C ILE A 142 -7.89 -6.07 4.39
N GLY A 143 -9.06 -5.47 4.18
CA GLY A 143 -9.35 -4.18 4.79
C GLY A 143 -10.78 -3.70 4.57
N HIS A 144 -11.10 -2.56 5.18
CA HIS A 144 -12.36 -1.86 5.05
C HIS A 144 -12.10 -0.40 4.72
N GLY A 145 -12.55 0.07 3.56
CA GLY A 145 -12.27 1.43 3.06
C GLY A 145 -12.69 2.56 4.00
N GLY A 146 -13.65 2.29 4.89
CA GLY A 146 -14.07 3.29 5.87
C GLY A 146 -14.56 4.59 5.22
N PRO A 147 -14.03 5.76 5.63
CA PRO A 147 -14.44 7.03 5.04
C PRO A 147 -14.04 7.19 3.56
N VAL A 148 -13.12 6.34 3.06
CA VAL A 148 -12.70 6.31 1.64
C VAL A 148 -13.63 5.45 0.78
N ALA A 149 -14.49 4.62 1.40
CA ALA A 149 -15.40 3.72 0.69
C ALA A 149 -16.35 4.48 -0.26
N ASN A 150 -16.83 3.78 -1.29
CA ASN A 150 -17.74 4.35 -2.30
C ASN A 150 -19.22 4.04 -1.97
N PRO A 151 -19.97 4.91 -1.27
CA PRO A 151 -21.33 4.63 -0.86
C PRO A 151 -22.29 4.45 -2.04
N LYS A 152 -22.09 5.19 -3.14
CA LYS A 152 -22.92 5.06 -4.35
C LYS A 152 -22.73 3.72 -5.05
N GLY A 153 -21.47 3.29 -5.19
CA GLY A 153 -21.13 2.00 -5.82
C GLY A 153 -21.53 0.80 -4.98
N ASN A 154 -21.57 0.95 -3.65
CA ASN A 154 -21.90 -0.12 -2.72
C ASN A 154 -23.41 -0.22 -2.41
N GLY A 155 -24.17 0.86 -2.60
CA GLY A 155 -25.56 0.97 -2.13
C GLY A 155 -25.69 1.00 -0.61
N LEU A 156 -24.61 1.30 0.11
CA LEU A 156 -24.50 1.29 1.57
C LEU A 156 -23.67 2.52 2.02
N PRO A 157 -23.94 3.08 3.21
CA PRO A 157 -23.18 4.23 3.70
C PRO A 157 -21.72 3.86 3.98
N ALA A 158 -20.81 4.80 3.69
CA ALA A 158 -19.45 4.72 4.18
C ALA A 158 -19.41 4.89 5.70
N LEU A 159 -18.49 4.19 6.37
CA LEU A 159 -18.34 4.20 7.83
C LEU A 159 -17.08 4.96 8.23
N ALA A 160 -17.12 5.66 9.37
CA ALA A 160 -15.98 6.39 9.92
C ALA A 160 -16.04 6.38 11.45
N PRO A 161 -14.95 6.67 12.18
CA PRO A 161 -14.99 6.81 13.64
C PRO A 161 -15.94 7.91 14.10
N SER A 162 -16.01 9.02 13.34
CA SER A 162 -16.91 10.15 13.54
C SER A 162 -17.55 10.54 12.22
N ARG A 163 -18.69 11.22 12.26
CA ARG A 163 -19.34 11.70 11.03
C ARG A 163 -18.37 12.58 10.22
N TYR A 164 -18.16 12.23 8.94
CA TYR A 164 -17.20 12.89 8.07
C TYR A 164 -17.83 13.24 6.72
N PHE A 165 -17.63 14.48 6.25
CA PHE A 165 -18.06 14.90 4.92
C PHE A 165 -16.96 14.64 3.89
N HIS A 166 -17.20 13.71 2.97
CA HIS A 166 -16.28 13.36 1.91
C HIS A 166 -16.47 14.30 0.70
N LYS A 167 -15.52 15.22 0.51
CA LYS A 167 -15.61 16.29 -0.51
C LYS A 167 -15.68 15.77 -1.94
N THR A 168 -15.03 14.66 -2.26
CA THR A 168 -14.98 14.10 -3.62
C THR A 168 -16.28 13.38 -4.00
N THR A 169 -16.85 12.62 -3.07
CA THR A 169 -18.11 11.88 -3.30
C THR A 169 -19.35 12.71 -2.98
N LEU A 170 -19.17 13.92 -2.36
CA LEU A 170 -20.23 14.79 -1.86
C LEU A 170 -21.25 14.04 -0.97
N SER A 171 -20.73 13.18 -0.10
CA SER A 171 -21.52 12.34 0.79
C SER A 171 -20.95 12.34 2.22
N PHE A 172 -21.78 11.92 3.19
CA PHE A 172 -21.32 11.75 4.57
C PHE A 172 -20.96 10.28 4.83
N ALA A 173 -19.78 10.05 5.39
CA ALA A 173 -19.49 8.83 6.11
C ALA A 173 -20.19 8.88 7.48
N GLN A 174 -20.85 7.80 7.86
CA GLN A 174 -21.58 7.70 9.12
C GLN A 174 -20.65 7.28 10.26
N LYS A 175 -20.91 7.78 11.46
CA LYS A 175 -20.24 7.29 12.67
C LYS A 175 -20.65 5.83 12.87
N ILE A 176 -19.65 4.94 12.92
CA ILE A 176 -19.87 3.52 13.23
C ILE A 176 -20.20 3.37 14.72
N ASP A 177 -21.20 2.57 15.04
CA ASP A 177 -21.58 2.20 16.40
C ASP A 177 -20.78 0.97 16.89
N HIS A 178 -20.98 0.58 18.16
CA HIS A 178 -20.28 -0.57 18.75
C HIS A 178 -20.65 -1.89 18.06
N ALA A 179 -21.90 -2.08 17.67
CA ALA A 179 -22.32 -3.28 16.93
C ALA A 179 -21.64 -3.36 15.57
N GLY A 180 -21.48 -2.23 14.88
CA GLY A 180 -20.72 -2.10 13.64
C GLY A 180 -19.24 -2.41 13.83
N ILE A 181 -18.62 -1.91 14.92
CA ILE A 181 -17.21 -2.21 15.28
C ILE A 181 -17.04 -3.73 15.45
N GLU A 182 -17.89 -4.39 16.23
CA GLU A 182 -17.84 -5.83 16.42
C GLU A 182 -18.06 -6.61 15.11
N ARG A 183 -18.95 -6.14 14.26
CA ARG A 183 -19.18 -6.74 12.94
C ARG A 183 -17.92 -6.62 12.05
N VAL A 184 -17.26 -5.48 12.06
CA VAL A 184 -16.03 -5.25 11.27
C VAL A 184 -14.87 -6.13 11.76
N LYS A 185 -14.70 -6.31 13.08
CA LYS A 185 -13.70 -7.23 13.64
C LYS A 185 -13.95 -8.66 13.16
N ARG A 186 -15.19 -9.15 13.29
CA ARG A 186 -15.58 -10.48 12.80
C ARG A 186 -15.40 -10.64 11.29
N ALA A 187 -15.67 -9.57 10.52
CA ALA A 187 -15.49 -9.60 9.07
C ALA A 187 -14.01 -9.74 8.66
N HIS A 188 -13.06 -9.10 9.39
CA HIS A 188 -11.63 -9.30 9.16
C HIS A 188 -11.20 -10.73 9.49
N ALA A 189 -11.63 -11.28 10.62
CA ALA A 189 -11.36 -12.67 10.99
C ALA A 189 -11.94 -13.67 9.96
N GLY A 190 -13.17 -13.44 9.51
CA GLY A 190 -13.81 -14.24 8.47
C GLY A 190 -13.09 -14.16 7.12
N ALA A 191 -12.66 -12.96 6.71
CA ALA A 191 -11.87 -12.78 5.49
C ALA A 191 -10.54 -13.54 5.56
N ALA A 192 -9.87 -13.52 6.72
CA ALA A 192 -8.61 -14.23 6.93
C ALA A 192 -8.79 -15.77 6.83
N LEU A 193 -9.88 -16.32 7.36
CA LEU A 193 -10.23 -17.75 7.21
C LEU A 193 -10.49 -18.11 5.74
N ARG A 194 -11.20 -17.26 5.01
CA ARG A 194 -11.46 -17.46 3.58
C ARG A 194 -10.18 -17.34 2.72
N ALA A 195 -9.23 -16.51 3.15
CA ALA A 195 -7.92 -16.44 2.50
C ALA A 195 -7.19 -17.80 2.61
N ILE A 196 -7.19 -18.42 3.78
CA ILE A 196 -6.64 -19.79 3.96
C ILE A 196 -7.38 -20.77 3.05
N GLU A 197 -8.70 -20.74 3.04
CA GLU A 197 -9.55 -21.62 2.21
C GLU A 197 -9.23 -21.48 0.72
N CYS A 198 -8.84 -20.27 0.27
CA CYS A 198 -8.47 -20.01 -1.13
C CYS A 198 -6.99 -20.28 -1.44
N GLY A 199 -6.18 -20.74 -0.48
CA GLY A 199 -4.78 -21.08 -0.71
C GLY A 199 -3.82 -19.87 -0.64
N PHE A 200 -4.21 -18.74 -0.04
CA PHE A 200 -3.26 -17.67 0.22
C PHE A 200 -2.24 -18.07 1.28
N ASP A 201 -0.98 -17.71 1.08
CA ASP A 201 0.15 -17.96 2.01
C ASP A 201 0.20 -16.91 3.12
N ALA A 202 -0.22 -15.69 2.82
CA ALA A 202 -0.21 -14.56 3.76
C ALA A 202 -1.48 -13.72 3.63
N ILE A 203 -1.77 -12.99 4.70
CA ILE A 203 -2.70 -11.85 4.68
C ILE A 203 -1.97 -10.59 5.12
N GLU A 204 -2.30 -9.47 4.51
CA GLU A 204 -1.85 -8.14 4.91
C GLU A 204 -3.05 -7.35 5.44
N VAL A 205 -3.13 -7.16 6.76
CA VAL A 205 -4.21 -6.39 7.38
C VAL A 205 -3.92 -4.89 7.21
N HIS A 206 -4.83 -4.18 6.57
CA HIS A 206 -4.62 -2.79 6.20
C HIS A 206 -4.97 -1.81 7.32
N LEU A 207 -3.96 -1.33 8.05
CA LEU A 207 -4.04 -0.30 9.11
C LEU A 207 -3.45 1.04 8.65
N GLY A 208 -3.61 1.41 7.37
CA GLY A 208 -3.01 2.61 6.79
C GLY A 208 -4.00 3.48 6.02
N HIS A 209 -3.51 4.63 5.52
CA HIS A 209 -4.10 5.52 4.53
C HIS A 209 -5.46 6.12 4.89
N ASN A 210 -5.80 6.21 6.19
CA ASN A 210 -7.11 6.60 6.73
C ASN A 210 -8.29 5.75 6.23
N TYR A 211 -8.04 4.46 5.95
CA TYR A 211 -9.10 3.46 5.84
C TYR A 211 -9.75 3.25 7.21
N LEU A 212 -10.77 2.42 7.35
CA LEU A 212 -11.57 2.42 8.56
C LEU A 212 -10.73 2.31 9.84
N ILE A 213 -9.86 1.30 9.94
CA ILE A 213 -9.09 1.07 11.17
C ILE A 213 -8.09 2.22 11.42
N SER A 214 -7.34 2.62 10.40
CA SER A 214 -6.38 3.74 10.54
C SER A 214 -7.05 5.11 10.72
N SER A 215 -8.30 5.28 10.30
CA SER A 215 -9.05 6.50 10.61
C SER A 215 -9.38 6.65 12.10
N PHE A 216 -9.44 5.53 12.85
CA PHE A 216 -9.55 5.58 14.31
C PHE A 216 -8.27 6.07 14.98
N LEU A 217 -7.09 5.73 14.42
CA LEU A 217 -5.79 6.21 14.93
C LEU A 217 -5.65 7.73 14.79
N SER A 218 -6.20 8.31 13.71
CA SER A 218 -6.05 9.73 13.36
C SER A 218 -6.88 10.65 14.25
N PRO A 219 -6.27 11.55 15.05
CA PRO A 219 -7.04 12.55 15.83
C PRO A 219 -7.88 13.45 14.96
N LYS A 220 -7.45 13.66 13.69
CA LYS A 220 -8.16 14.51 12.72
C LYS A 220 -9.49 13.93 12.26
N LEU A 221 -9.67 12.61 12.35
CA LEU A 221 -10.86 11.89 11.89
C LEU A 221 -11.66 11.28 13.04
N ASN A 222 -11.01 11.03 14.17
CA ASN A 222 -11.59 10.38 15.34
C ASN A 222 -11.85 11.39 16.46
N HIS A 223 -13.08 11.87 16.54
CA HIS A 223 -13.57 12.78 17.58
C HIS A 223 -14.50 12.07 18.58
N ARG A 224 -14.31 10.73 18.74
CA ARG A 224 -15.11 9.95 19.70
C ARG A 224 -14.71 10.28 21.13
N THR A 225 -15.68 10.14 22.03
CA THR A 225 -15.52 10.37 23.49
C THR A 225 -15.73 9.07 24.28
N ASP A 226 -15.93 7.95 23.59
CA ASP A 226 -16.01 6.61 24.18
C ASP A 226 -14.64 5.91 24.18
N GLU A 227 -14.60 4.64 24.55
CA GLU A 227 -13.38 3.84 24.65
C GLU A 227 -12.61 3.63 23.34
N TYR A 228 -13.13 4.14 22.21
CA TYR A 228 -12.47 4.12 20.90
C TYR A 228 -11.94 5.49 20.46
N GLY A 229 -11.96 6.51 21.37
CA GLY A 229 -11.51 7.87 21.06
C GLY A 229 -10.77 8.55 22.20
N GLY A 230 -10.24 9.74 21.96
CA GLY A 230 -9.45 10.49 22.92
C GLY A 230 -8.00 10.05 22.99
N SER A 231 -7.59 9.29 24.00
CA SER A 231 -6.19 8.83 24.18
C SER A 231 -5.72 7.96 23.03
N LEU A 232 -4.40 7.85 22.84
CA LEU A 232 -3.83 7.00 21.81
C LEU A 232 -4.20 5.53 22.02
N GLU A 233 -4.22 5.03 23.26
CA GLU A 233 -4.65 3.68 23.61
C GLU A 233 -6.07 3.39 23.13
N ASN A 234 -6.98 4.33 23.37
CA ASN A 234 -8.37 4.22 22.93
C ASN A 234 -8.47 4.26 21.39
N ARG A 235 -7.76 5.16 20.74
CA ARG A 235 -7.74 5.25 19.27
C ARG A 235 -7.12 4.00 18.63
N ALA A 236 -6.16 3.35 19.27
CA ALA A 236 -5.53 2.12 18.83
C ALA A 236 -6.34 0.84 19.15
N ARG A 237 -7.38 0.93 19.99
CA ARG A 237 -8.17 -0.21 20.45
C ARG A 237 -8.74 -1.03 19.30
N LEU A 238 -9.38 -0.38 18.31
CA LEU A 238 -9.93 -1.10 17.15
C LEU A 238 -8.85 -1.86 16.37
N ALA A 239 -7.67 -1.27 16.17
CA ALA A 239 -6.56 -1.91 15.48
C ALA A 239 -6.11 -3.17 16.23
N ARG A 240 -5.84 -3.06 17.54
CA ARG A 240 -5.40 -4.17 18.38
C ARG A 240 -6.44 -5.27 18.47
N ASP A 241 -7.71 -4.92 18.69
CA ASP A 241 -8.81 -5.90 18.79
C ASP A 241 -9.05 -6.63 17.46
N THR A 242 -8.94 -5.92 16.33
CA THR A 242 -9.05 -6.55 15.01
C THR A 242 -7.90 -7.52 14.78
N MET A 243 -6.67 -7.14 15.12
CA MET A 243 -5.50 -8.00 14.97
C MET A 243 -5.59 -9.26 15.86
N ARG A 244 -6.08 -9.13 17.11
CA ARG A 244 -6.36 -10.31 17.98
C ARG A 244 -7.40 -11.20 17.34
N ALA A 245 -8.54 -10.66 16.90
CA ALA A 245 -9.60 -11.44 16.27
C ALA A 245 -9.11 -12.19 15.02
N VAL A 246 -8.24 -11.58 14.22
CA VAL A 246 -7.60 -12.22 13.07
C VAL A 246 -6.67 -13.34 13.52
N ARG A 247 -5.72 -13.08 14.44
CA ARG A 247 -4.75 -14.09 14.91
C ARG A 247 -5.46 -15.27 15.60
N ASP A 248 -6.45 -14.99 16.44
CA ASP A 248 -7.24 -16.05 17.11
C ASP A 248 -7.95 -16.95 16.09
N ALA A 249 -8.46 -16.37 15.00
CA ALA A 249 -9.12 -17.13 13.95
C ALA A 249 -8.15 -17.99 13.13
N VAL A 250 -6.97 -17.45 12.76
CA VAL A 250 -6.08 -18.15 11.83
C VAL A 250 -5.00 -18.98 12.51
N GLY A 251 -4.60 -18.67 13.77
CA GLY A 251 -3.44 -19.29 14.41
C GLY A 251 -2.17 -19.10 13.55
N ASP A 252 -1.39 -20.15 13.43
CA ASP A 252 -0.14 -20.17 12.65
C ASP A 252 -0.31 -20.75 11.23
N ARG A 253 -1.56 -20.86 10.74
CA ARG A 253 -1.86 -21.47 9.44
C ARG A 253 -1.50 -20.60 8.24
N ILE A 254 -1.32 -19.30 8.44
CA ILE A 254 -1.04 -18.30 7.40
C ILE A 254 -0.18 -17.20 8.00
N ALA A 255 0.70 -16.57 7.21
CA ALA A 255 1.44 -15.40 7.68
C ALA A 255 0.54 -14.17 7.81
N VAL A 256 0.68 -13.42 8.90
CA VAL A 256 -0.10 -12.20 9.17
C VAL A 256 0.83 -11.00 9.14
N ILE A 257 0.68 -10.16 8.12
CA ILE A 257 1.40 -8.91 7.95
C ILE A 257 0.49 -7.75 8.34
N VAL A 258 1.02 -6.72 8.95
CA VAL A 258 0.30 -5.47 9.19
C VAL A 258 0.89 -4.37 8.31
N LYS A 259 0.07 -3.77 7.44
CA LYS A 259 0.41 -2.53 6.76
C LYS A 259 -0.05 -1.35 7.58
N MET A 260 0.88 -0.58 8.14
CA MET A 260 0.58 0.49 9.08
C MET A 260 1.15 1.83 8.64
N ASN A 261 0.37 2.89 8.82
CA ASN A 261 0.85 4.26 8.67
C ASN A 261 1.90 4.61 9.72
N MET A 262 2.95 5.30 9.29
CA MET A 262 3.86 6.04 10.17
C MET A 262 3.34 7.45 10.43
N ASP A 263 2.71 8.07 9.42
CA ASP A 263 2.07 9.38 9.53
C ASP A 263 0.97 9.54 8.47
N ASP A 264 0.03 10.45 8.70
CA ASP A 264 -1.05 10.78 7.78
C ASP A 264 -0.65 11.83 6.72
N GLY A 265 0.51 12.47 6.86
CA GLY A 265 0.97 13.54 5.97
C GLY A 265 0.14 14.82 6.03
N VAL A 266 -0.59 15.07 7.13
CA VAL A 266 -1.44 16.25 7.33
C VAL A 266 -1.37 16.78 8.77
N PRO A 267 -1.41 18.10 9.00
CA PRO A 267 -1.44 18.67 10.35
C PRO A 267 -2.63 18.16 11.16
N GLY A 268 -2.38 17.78 12.42
CA GLY A 268 -3.39 17.22 13.33
C GLY A 268 -3.82 15.79 13.00
N GLY A 269 -3.11 15.12 12.11
CA GLY A 269 -3.26 13.70 11.82
C GLY A 269 -2.49 12.81 12.81
N PHE A 270 -2.40 11.53 12.48
CA PHE A 270 -1.56 10.56 13.17
C PHE A 270 -0.11 10.71 12.72
N TRP A 271 0.85 10.65 13.65
CA TRP A 271 2.27 10.87 13.38
C TRP A 271 3.16 9.79 13.99
N LEU A 272 4.45 9.81 13.63
CA LEU A 272 5.45 8.81 13.98
C LEU A 272 5.62 8.58 15.48
N ASP A 273 5.53 9.63 16.29
CA ASP A 273 5.56 9.58 17.76
C ASP A 273 4.40 8.78 18.36
N GLU A 274 3.25 8.74 17.67
CA GLU A 274 2.11 7.90 18.00
C GLU A 274 2.22 6.50 17.34
N ALA A 275 2.82 6.41 16.15
CA ALA A 275 3.00 5.13 15.45
C ALA A 275 3.94 4.17 16.19
N ILE A 276 5.01 4.70 16.80
CA ILE A 276 5.97 3.91 17.58
C ILE A 276 5.31 3.16 18.75
N PRO A 277 4.54 3.80 19.65
CA PRO A 277 3.83 3.06 20.71
C PRO A 277 2.84 2.03 20.15
N VAL A 278 2.09 2.35 19.09
CA VAL A 278 1.12 1.42 18.51
C VAL A 278 1.82 0.18 17.95
N THR A 279 2.96 0.32 17.26
CA THR A 279 3.72 -0.85 16.77
C THR A 279 4.27 -1.71 17.89
N ARG A 280 4.71 -1.10 19.00
CA ARG A 280 5.13 -1.84 20.22
C ARG A 280 3.97 -2.63 20.84
N TRP A 281 2.77 -2.06 20.86
CA TRP A 281 1.60 -2.79 21.36
C TRP A 281 1.23 -3.96 20.45
N LEU A 282 1.31 -3.80 19.13
CA LEU A 282 1.08 -4.91 18.19
C LEU A 282 2.12 -6.03 18.35
N GLU A 283 3.38 -5.69 18.58
CA GLU A 283 4.44 -6.66 18.89
C GLU A 283 4.16 -7.38 20.22
N ALA A 284 3.85 -6.64 21.28
CA ALA A 284 3.56 -7.20 22.60
C ALA A 284 2.30 -8.10 22.61
N ASP A 285 1.30 -7.75 21.80
CA ASP A 285 0.10 -8.56 21.61
C ASP A 285 0.38 -9.87 20.82
N GLY A 286 1.52 -10.00 20.13
CA GLY A 286 1.91 -11.19 19.37
C GLY A 286 0.99 -11.52 18.20
N THR A 287 0.33 -10.51 17.61
CA THR A 287 -0.77 -10.71 16.65
C THR A 287 -0.36 -10.71 15.18
N CYS A 288 0.92 -10.40 14.87
CA CYS A 288 1.43 -10.39 13.50
C CYS A 288 2.85 -10.95 13.40
N ASP A 289 3.22 -11.40 12.20
CA ASP A 289 4.53 -11.97 11.88
C ASP A 289 5.48 -10.94 11.29
N ALA A 290 4.95 -9.85 10.71
CA ALA A 290 5.73 -8.75 10.17
C ALA A 290 4.95 -7.44 10.10
N LEU A 291 5.69 -6.32 10.02
CA LEU A 291 5.17 -4.98 9.80
C LEU A 291 5.63 -4.45 8.43
N GLU A 292 4.71 -3.99 7.60
CA GLU A 292 5.01 -3.19 6.41
C GLU A 292 4.62 -1.73 6.68
N MET A 293 5.62 -0.85 6.73
CA MET A 293 5.40 0.54 7.08
C MET A 293 5.06 1.38 5.85
N THR A 294 4.02 2.21 5.97
CA THR A 294 3.59 3.15 4.94
C THR A 294 3.33 4.53 5.53
N ALA A 295 2.99 5.51 4.69
CA ALA A 295 2.66 6.87 5.13
C ALA A 295 1.63 7.50 4.21
N GLY A 296 0.94 8.53 4.69
CA GLY A 296 -0.02 9.31 3.93
C GLY A 296 -1.47 8.86 4.08
N SER A 297 -2.35 9.56 3.40
CA SER A 297 -3.78 9.42 3.51
C SER A 297 -4.43 9.43 2.14
N SER A 298 -5.11 8.38 1.76
CA SER A 298 -5.94 8.34 0.55
C SER A 298 -7.09 9.35 0.60
N LEU A 299 -7.49 9.78 1.80
CA LEU A 299 -8.59 10.70 2.05
C LEU A 299 -8.16 12.18 2.06
N LEU A 300 -7.05 12.47 2.75
CA LEU A 300 -6.64 13.83 3.09
C LEU A 300 -5.44 14.33 2.27
N ASN A 301 -4.53 13.43 1.88
CA ASN A 301 -3.30 13.78 1.16
C ASN A 301 -2.76 12.58 0.35
N PRO A 302 -3.43 12.19 -0.75
CA PRO A 302 -3.07 10.98 -1.49
C PRO A 302 -1.68 11.04 -2.13
N MET A 303 -1.19 12.24 -2.50
CA MET A 303 0.12 12.37 -3.14
C MET A 303 1.30 12.18 -2.17
N TYR A 304 1.09 12.35 -0.86
CA TYR A 304 2.12 12.13 0.15
C TYR A 304 2.63 10.68 0.14
N LEU A 305 1.72 9.74 -0.16
CA LEU A 305 1.99 8.31 -0.27
C LEU A 305 2.98 7.97 -1.39
N PHE A 306 2.99 8.74 -2.50
CA PHE A 306 3.62 8.28 -3.74
C PHE A 306 4.98 8.91 -4.03
N LYS A 307 5.25 10.10 -3.58
CA LYS A 307 6.43 10.90 -3.95
C LYS A 307 6.73 10.86 -5.47
N GLY A 308 7.05 11.98 -6.07
CA GLY A 308 7.22 12.17 -7.52
C GLY A 308 6.25 13.18 -8.08
N ASP A 309 6.09 13.24 -9.40
CA ASP A 309 5.26 14.21 -10.09
C ASP A 309 3.79 14.14 -9.69
N ALA A 310 3.07 15.26 -9.82
CA ALA A 310 1.64 15.35 -9.60
C ALA A 310 0.89 15.23 -10.94
N PRO A 311 0.26 14.07 -11.27
CA PRO A 311 -0.38 13.82 -12.56
C PRO A 311 -1.79 14.44 -12.62
N VAL A 312 -1.89 15.77 -12.48
CA VAL A 312 -3.16 16.52 -12.41
C VAL A 312 -4.01 16.33 -13.67
N ARG A 313 -3.38 16.31 -14.85
CA ARG A 313 -4.09 16.14 -16.14
C ARG A 313 -4.71 14.75 -16.25
N GLU A 314 -3.97 13.74 -15.85
CA GLU A 314 -4.38 12.35 -15.89
C GLU A 314 -5.50 12.07 -14.88
N PHE A 315 -5.42 12.63 -13.67
CA PHE A 315 -6.52 12.58 -12.71
C PHE A 315 -7.77 13.30 -13.22
N ALA A 316 -7.61 14.48 -13.80
CA ALA A 316 -8.74 15.20 -14.38
C ALA A 316 -9.41 14.41 -15.51
N ALA A 317 -8.64 13.64 -16.29
CA ALA A 317 -9.15 12.89 -17.45
C ALA A 317 -10.16 11.80 -17.05
N VAL A 318 -10.04 11.19 -15.87
CA VAL A 318 -10.93 10.12 -15.40
C VAL A 318 -12.15 10.63 -14.63
N LEU A 319 -12.27 11.95 -14.42
CA LEU A 319 -13.38 12.55 -13.70
C LEU A 319 -14.51 12.99 -14.64
N PRO A 320 -15.78 12.92 -14.21
CA PRO A 320 -16.90 13.45 -14.97
C PRO A 320 -16.92 14.98 -15.00
N GLN A 321 -17.62 15.56 -15.99
CA GLN A 321 -17.91 16.99 -15.99
C GLN A 321 -18.95 17.33 -14.91
N PRO A 322 -18.87 18.52 -14.25
CA PRO A 322 -17.90 19.61 -14.43
C PRO A 322 -16.59 19.45 -13.61
N LEU A 323 -16.46 18.37 -12.81
CA LEU A 323 -15.34 18.14 -11.91
C LEU A 323 -13.98 18.08 -12.67
N LYS A 324 -13.99 17.54 -13.88
CA LYS A 324 -12.83 17.52 -14.78
C LYS A 324 -12.25 18.92 -15.04
N LEU A 325 -13.11 19.91 -15.31
CA LEU A 325 -12.67 21.30 -15.53
C LEU A 325 -12.13 21.92 -14.23
N ALA A 326 -12.83 21.71 -13.12
CA ALA A 326 -12.41 22.20 -11.82
C ALA A 326 -11.02 21.67 -11.43
N VAL A 327 -10.78 20.35 -11.57
CA VAL A 327 -9.48 19.75 -11.26
C VAL A 327 -8.39 20.24 -12.22
N ARG A 328 -8.68 20.49 -13.47
CA ARG A 328 -7.70 21.12 -14.39
C ARG A 328 -7.31 22.53 -13.97
N ALA A 329 -8.27 23.32 -13.48
CA ALA A 329 -8.03 24.71 -13.08
C ALA A 329 -7.30 24.83 -11.74
N VAL A 330 -7.72 24.08 -10.71
CA VAL A 330 -7.22 24.26 -9.34
C VAL A 330 -6.57 23.00 -8.76
N GLY A 331 -6.44 21.93 -9.53
CA GLY A 331 -5.94 20.62 -9.04
C GLY A 331 -4.54 20.66 -8.45
N LYS A 332 -3.67 21.54 -8.90
CA LYS A 332 -2.32 21.72 -8.34
C LYS A 332 -2.31 22.09 -6.85
N HIS A 333 -3.40 22.68 -6.33
CA HIS A 333 -3.52 23.01 -4.90
C HIS A 333 -3.87 21.77 -4.04
N PHE A 334 -4.48 20.75 -4.63
CA PHE A 334 -4.94 19.54 -3.94
C PHE A 334 -4.06 18.33 -4.25
N ILE A 335 -3.58 18.21 -5.49
CA ILE A 335 -2.69 17.13 -5.96
C ILE A 335 -1.28 17.71 -5.88
N ARG A 336 -0.67 17.63 -4.70
CA ARG A 336 0.65 18.21 -4.42
C ARG A 336 1.76 17.32 -4.96
N GLU A 337 2.84 17.94 -5.41
CA GLU A 337 4.08 17.25 -5.76
C GLU A 337 4.95 17.07 -4.52
N TYR A 338 5.57 15.91 -4.38
CA TYR A 338 6.52 15.60 -3.33
C TYR A 338 7.80 15.05 -3.98
N PRO A 339 8.98 15.63 -3.72
CA PRO A 339 10.22 15.18 -4.31
C PRO A 339 10.45 13.69 -4.09
N TYR A 340 10.78 12.97 -5.16
CA TYR A 340 11.16 11.57 -5.08
C TYR A 340 12.62 11.45 -4.60
N ARG A 341 12.89 10.42 -3.82
CA ARG A 341 14.20 9.87 -3.50
C ARG A 341 14.07 8.36 -3.30
N ASP A 342 15.14 7.62 -3.53
CA ASP A 342 15.15 6.19 -3.22
C ASP A 342 14.96 5.97 -1.72
N ALA A 343 14.29 4.87 -1.37
CA ALA A 343 13.97 4.49 0.00
C ALA A 343 13.35 5.63 0.83
N PHE A 344 12.45 6.43 0.25
CA PHE A 344 11.93 7.66 0.86
C PHE A 344 11.16 7.48 2.18
N LEU A 345 10.78 6.27 2.55
CA LEU A 345 10.19 5.95 3.86
C LEU A 345 11.22 5.47 4.89
N LEU A 346 12.48 5.23 4.49
CA LEU A 346 13.50 4.64 5.34
C LEU A 346 13.74 5.40 6.63
N GLU A 347 13.80 6.73 6.56
CA GLU A 347 14.16 7.58 7.71
C GLU A 347 13.17 7.43 8.87
N ASP A 348 11.87 7.40 8.56
CA ASP A 348 10.82 7.20 9.55
C ASP A 348 10.69 5.73 9.95
N ALA A 349 10.77 4.80 8.97
CA ALA A 349 10.70 3.36 9.22
C ALA A 349 11.87 2.85 10.08
N ARG A 350 13.06 3.45 9.99
CA ARG A 350 14.23 3.16 10.84
C ARG A 350 13.92 3.41 12.32
N GLN A 351 13.15 4.43 12.66
CA GLN A 351 12.79 4.73 14.05
C GLN A 351 11.84 3.66 14.61
N ILE A 352 10.92 3.14 13.80
CA ILE A 352 10.09 1.99 14.18
C ILE A 352 10.95 0.74 14.28
N ARG A 353 11.86 0.49 13.31
CA ARG A 353 12.80 -0.64 13.37
C ARG A 353 13.60 -0.67 14.67
N ALA A 354 14.06 0.49 15.16
CA ALA A 354 14.75 0.61 16.42
C ALA A 354 13.86 0.35 17.67
N ALA A 355 12.55 0.44 17.51
CA ALA A 355 11.59 0.33 18.59
C ALA A 355 10.98 -1.07 18.77
N VAL A 356 11.03 -1.93 17.74
CA VAL A 356 10.44 -3.28 17.73
C VAL A 356 11.43 -4.32 17.19
N LYS A 357 11.20 -5.59 17.54
CA LYS A 357 12.00 -6.74 17.06
C LYS A 357 11.33 -7.50 15.92
N LEU A 358 10.03 -7.28 15.69
CA LEU A 358 9.28 -7.91 14.59
C LEU A 358 10.01 -7.78 13.26
N PRO A 359 9.96 -8.78 12.38
CA PRO A 359 10.34 -8.63 10.99
C PRO A 359 9.66 -7.44 10.34
N MET A 360 10.39 -6.67 9.52
CA MET A 360 9.85 -5.50 8.85
C MET A 360 10.11 -5.54 7.35
N VAL A 361 9.12 -5.04 6.61
CA VAL A 361 9.17 -4.84 5.16
C VAL A 361 9.39 -3.35 4.89
N LEU A 362 10.47 -2.97 4.23
CA LEU A 362 10.67 -1.59 3.80
C LEU A 362 9.97 -1.35 2.47
N LEU A 363 9.04 -0.40 2.46
CA LEU A 363 8.33 0.10 1.29
C LEU A 363 8.80 1.53 0.96
N GLY A 364 8.57 1.97 -0.27
CA GLY A 364 8.71 3.36 -0.68
C GLY A 364 10.07 3.69 -1.31
N GLY A 365 10.12 3.69 -2.64
CA GLY A 365 11.33 4.02 -3.39
C GLY A 365 12.32 2.87 -3.49
N ILE A 366 11.87 1.62 -3.43
CA ILE A 366 12.69 0.46 -3.73
C ILE A 366 12.60 0.20 -5.23
N THR A 367 13.72 0.43 -5.94
CA THR A 367 13.75 0.45 -7.42
C THR A 367 14.89 -0.35 -8.02
N GLY A 368 15.83 -0.86 -7.20
CA GLY A 368 16.98 -1.62 -7.67
C GLY A 368 17.72 -2.28 -6.51
N ARG A 369 18.76 -3.03 -6.83
CA ARG A 369 19.56 -3.78 -5.86
C ARG A 369 20.12 -2.90 -4.75
N ALA A 370 20.66 -1.73 -5.11
CA ALA A 370 21.25 -0.80 -4.15
C ALA A 370 20.26 -0.40 -3.04
N SER A 371 19.00 -0.07 -3.40
CA SER A 371 17.96 0.28 -2.41
C SER A 371 17.50 -0.92 -1.58
N MET A 372 17.49 -2.13 -2.14
CA MET A 372 17.22 -3.38 -1.40
C MET A 372 18.33 -3.65 -0.37
N GLU A 373 19.59 -3.52 -0.75
CA GLU A 373 20.74 -3.74 0.14
C GLU A 373 20.80 -2.69 1.26
N VAL A 374 20.42 -1.43 0.98
CA VAL A 374 20.24 -0.41 2.01
C VAL A 374 19.23 -0.90 3.05
N ALA A 375 18.08 -1.41 2.64
CA ALA A 375 17.08 -1.96 3.56
C ALA A 375 17.65 -3.10 4.43
N MET A 376 18.37 -4.04 3.82
CA MET A 376 18.97 -5.17 4.55
C MET A 376 20.00 -4.69 5.58
N ARG A 377 20.88 -3.73 5.21
CA ARG A 377 21.85 -3.12 6.13
C ARG A 377 21.20 -2.39 7.31
N GLU A 378 20.03 -1.82 7.09
CA GLU A 378 19.24 -1.14 8.13
C GLU A 378 18.39 -2.10 8.98
N GLY A 379 18.56 -3.41 8.78
CA GLY A 379 17.92 -4.45 9.58
C GLY A 379 16.48 -4.78 9.18
N PHE A 380 16.02 -4.36 7.99
CA PHE A 380 14.76 -4.85 7.42
C PHE A 380 14.97 -6.25 6.85
N GLN A 381 13.98 -7.12 7.01
CA GLN A 381 14.05 -8.50 6.54
C GLN A 381 13.52 -8.67 5.12
N TYR A 382 12.67 -7.74 4.67
CA TYR A 382 12.01 -7.77 3.37
C TYR A 382 11.96 -6.36 2.78
N VAL A 383 11.74 -6.29 1.47
CA VAL A 383 11.45 -5.06 0.74
C VAL A 383 10.17 -5.23 -0.08
N ALA A 384 9.39 -4.14 -0.21
CA ALA A 384 8.21 -4.12 -1.05
C ALA A 384 8.37 -3.13 -2.20
N MET A 385 8.06 -3.58 -3.42
CA MET A 385 8.18 -2.80 -4.65
C MET A 385 6.80 -2.59 -5.28
N GLY A 386 6.47 -1.34 -5.60
CA GLY A 386 5.21 -0.98 -6.26
C GLY A 386 5.42 -0.53 -7.71
N ARG A 387 5.57 0.77 -7.93
CA ARG A 387 5.62 1.39 -9.26
C ARG A 387 6.72 0.88 -10.19
N ALA A 388 7.89 0.50 -9.64
CA ALA A 388 8.97 -0.10 -10.42
C ALA A 388 8.48 -1.39 -11.10
N LEU A 389 7.82 -2.28 -10.34
CA LEU A 389 7.25 -3.51 -10.89
C LEU A 389 6.05 -3.27 -11.82
N LEU A 390 5.25 -2.20 -11.61
CA LEU A 390 4.21 -1.82 -12.60
C LEU A 390 4.82 -1.46 -13.96
N ARG A 391 6.02 -0.90 -13.96
CA ARG A 391 6.76 -0.58 -15.19
C ARG A 391 7.40 -1.81 -15.79
N GLU A 392 8.01 -2.65 -14.96
CA GLU A 392 8.85 -3.79 -15.34
C GLU A 392 8.51 -4.99 -14.44
N PRO A 393 7.51 -5.80 -14.79
CA PRO A 393 7.13 -6.97 -13.98
C PRO A 393 8.28 -7.98 -13.76
N ASP A 394 9.25 -8.04 -14.66
CA ASP A 394 10.42 -8.92 -14.65
C ASP A 394 11.67 -8.31 -14.00
N LEU A 395 11.55 -7.14 -13.39
CA LEU A 395 12.70 -6.39 -12.83
C LEU A 395 13.51 -7.23 -11.82
N VAL A 396 12.88 -8.08 -11.01
CA VAL A 396 13.60 -8.89 -10.01
C VAL A 396 14.50 -9.93 -10.69
N ASN A 397 14.04 -10.61 -11.74
CA ASN A 397 14.87 -11.54 -12.54
C ASN A 397 16.02 -10.79 -13.22
N ARG A 398 15.76 -9.61 -13.74
CA ARG A 398 16.80 -8.79 -14.38
C ARG A 398 17.89 -8.37 -13.39
N ILE A 399 17.48 -7.95 -12.17
CA ILE A 399 18.43 -7.64 -11.08
C ILE A 399 19.21 -8.90 -10.64
N ALA A 400 18.58 -10.07 -10.67
CA ALA A 400 19.26 -11.32 -10.34
C ALA A 400 20.33 -11.68 -11.38
N ALA A 401 20.05 -11.44 -12.65
CA ALA A 401 20.99 -11.69 -13.75
C ALA A 401 22.08 -10.62 -13.83
N GLU A 402 21.70 -9.35 -13.63
CA GLU A 402 22.60 -8.19 -13.71
C GLU A 402 22.27 -7.23 -12.54
N PRO A 403 23.04 -7.28 -11.43
CA PRO A 403 22.73 -6.54 -10.20
C PRO A 403 22.60 -5.02 -10.36
N GLU A 404 23.33 -4.41 -11.28
CA GLU A 404 23.32 -2.96 -11.54
C GLU A 404 22.16 -2.53 -12.46
N THR A 405 21.24 -3.42 -12.82
CA THR A 405 20.08 -3.10 -13.66
C THR A 405 19.26 -1.97 -13.03
N PRO A 406 19.13 -0.80 -13.71
CA PRO A 406 18.31 0.29 -13.21
C PRO A 406 16.84 0.05 -13.52
N SER A 407 15.94 0.54 -12.66
CA SER A 407 14.53 0.60 -13.00
C SER A 407 14.24 1.71 -14.02
N LEU A 408 13.36 1.42 -14.97
CA LEU A 408 12.85 2.37 -15.95
C LEU A 408 11.69 3.25 -15.41
N CYS A 409 11.30 3.09 -14.16
CA CYS A 409 10.25 3.90 -13.53
C CYS A 409 10.74 5.31 -13.27
N VAL A 410 10.16 6.30 -13.95
CA VAL A 410 10.53 7.73 -13.82
C VAL A 410 9.70 8.50 -12.78
N HIS A 411 8.95 7.81 -11.94
CA HIS A 411 8.17 8.35 -10.80
C HIS A 411 7.14 9.43 -11.16
N CYS A 412 6.66 9.43 -12.41
CA CYS A 412 5.68 10.39 -12.94
C CYS A 412 4.26 10.23 -12.36
N ASN A 413 3.99 9.20 -11.58
CA ASN A 413 2.72 8.89 -10.92
C ASN A 413 1.49 8.76 -11.86
N LYS A 414 1.67 8.75 -13.18
CA LYS A 414 0.59 8.61 -14.17
C LYS A 414 -0.11 7.24 -14.13
N CYS A 415 0.48 6.27 -13.42
CA CYS A 415 -0.16 4.98 -13.14
C CYS A 415 -1.27 5.08 -12.08
N MET A 416 -1.28 6.12 -11.20
CA MET A 416 -2.28 6.23 -10.14
C MET A 416 -3.71 6.32 -10.66
N PRO A 417 -4.06 7.22 -11.60
CA PRO A 417 -5.44 7.30 -12.11
C PRO A 417 -5.86 6.08 -12.95
N THR A 418 -4.94 5.18 -13.31
CA THR A 418 -5.31 3.96 -14.04
C THR A 418 -6.01 2.92 -13.19
N ASN A 419 -6.04 3.08 -11.86
CA ASN A 419 -6.77 2.20 -10.96
C ASN A 419 -8.29 2.14 -11.24
N PHE A 420 -8.85 3.13 -11.94
CA PHE A 420 -10.25 3.13 -12.40
C PHE A 420 -10.47 2.31 -13.70
N THR A 421 -9.38 1.89 -14.37
CA THR A 421 -9.43 1.20 -15.67
C THR A 421 -8.41 0.06 -15.79
N GLY A 422 -7.94 -0.46 -14.67
CA GLY A 422 -6.86 -1.44 -14.56
C GLY A 422 -5.50 -0.77 -14.38
N THR A 423 -4.93 -0.97 -13.17
CA THR A 423 -3.64 -0.36 -12.76
C THR A 423 -2.50 -0.83 -13.63
N ARG A 424 -1.81 0.12 -14.25
CA ARG A 424 -0.70 -0.15 -15.17
C ARG A 424 0.25 1.04 -15.29
N CYS A 425 1.47 0.82 -15.75
CA CYS A 425 2.34 1.88 -16.23
C CYS A 425 1.86 2.35 -17.60
N VAL A 426 1.58 3.66 -17.75
CA VAL A 426 1.11 4.25 -19.02
C VAL A 426 2.25 4.46 -20.03
N LEU A 427 3.50 4.30 -19.60
CA LEU A 427 4.68 4.46 -20.45
C LEU A 427 5.11 3.13 -21.10
N VAL A 428 4.41 2.03 -20.82
CA VAL A 428 4.58 0.73 -21.50
C VAL A 428 3.52 0.62 -22.58
N ASP A 429 3.95 0.42 -23.81
CA ASP A 429 3.04 0.08 -24.88
C ASP A 429 2.52 -1.35 -24.70
N ARG A 430 1.24 -1.49 -24.40
CA ARG A 430 0.56 -2.77 -24.20
C ARG A 430 -0.46 -3.02 -25.32
N THR A 431 -0.19 -2.58 -26.53
CA THR A 431 -1.06 -2.84 -27.68
C THR A 431 -1.26 -4.33 -27.94
N THR A 432 -0.34 -5.18 -27.48
CA THR A 432 -0.39 -6.64 -27.61
C THR A 432 -1.27 -7.35 -26.58
N THR A 433 -1.69 -6.67 -25.49
CA THR A 433 -2.53 -7.27 -24.43
C THR A 433 -3.94 -6.69 -24.37
N ARG A 434 -4.30 -5.76 -25.23
CA ARG A 434 -5.65 -5.21 -25.34
C ARG A 434 -6.52 -6.07 -26.27
N GLY A 435 -6.90 -7.25 -25.81
CA GLY A 435 -8.05 -7.99 -26.32
C GLY A 435 -9.09 -8.24 -25.24
N ALA A 436 -8.81 -7.87 -24.01
CA ALA A 436 -9.71 -8.08 -22.91
C ALA A 436 -10.65 -6.87 -22.75
N GLN A 437 -11.76 -6.89 -23.44
CA GLN A 437 -13.02 -6.51 -22.79
C GLN A 437 -13.00 -7.15 -21.41
N TRP A 438 -13.46 -6.49 -20.37
CA TRP A 438 -13.60 -7.00 -19.00
C TRP A 438 -13.89 -8.50 -19.04
N GLY A 439 -12.83 -9.32 -18.92
CA GLY A 439 -12.89 -10.72 -19.22
C GLY A 439 -13.86 -11.47 -18.32
N GLN A 440 -14.34 -12.59 -18.78
CA GLN A 440 -15.12 -13.52 -17.98
C GLN A 440 -14.39 -13.76 -16.64
N PRO A 441 -15.09 -13.75 -15.48
CA PRO A 441 -14.46 -14.06 -14.20
C PRO A 441 -13.74 -15.41 -14.26
N ALA A 442 -12.49 -15.48 -13.78
CA ALA A 442 -11.77 -16.73 -13.67
C ALA A 442 -12.57 -17.72 -12.80
N GLY A 443 -12.68 -18.97 -13.25
CA GLY A 443 -13.47 -19.98 -12.57
C GLY A 443 -14.97 -19.96 -12.89
N TYR A 444 -15.42 -19.18 -13.88
CA TYR A 444 -16.71 -19.35 -14.50
C TYR A 444 -16.61 -20.54 -15.48
N VAL A 445 -17.19 -21.64 -15.09
CA VAL A 445 -17.51 -22.75 -16.04
C VAL A 445 -18.87 -22.41 -16.58
N ASP A 446 -18.99 -22.22 -17.91
CA ASP A 446 -20.27 -22.06 -18.61
C ASP A 446 -21.21 -23.23 -18.32
#